data_74af6ea7e3689f8219fa19e97dbb7d4f
#
_entry.id   74af6ea7e3689f8219fa19e97dbb7d4f
#
_cell.length_a   1.000
_cell.length_b   1.000
_cell.length_c   1.000
_cell.angle_alpha   90.00
_cell.angle_beta   90.00
_cell.angle_gamma   90.00
#
_symmetry.space_group_name_H-M   'P 1'
#
loop_
_entity.id
_entity.type
_entity.pdbx_description
1 polymer ?
#
loop_
_entity_poly.entity_id
_entity_poly.type
_entity_poly.pdbx_seq_one_letter_code
_entity_poly.pdbx_strand_id
1 'polypeptide(L)'
;MGGAIFLLGYNCGMKTKLLTFLLAPSFLFLFSGSVFGQKTEVKKEYWGEGKLKSEKHYKDGKIDGFFTIWHKNGKKHYKTHFKADKKDGPSAAWYPNGEKRYEKNYKHGREHGRFTIWYQNGQKEWEAHYKNGAQDGRFTFWYENGNKKTEEYYVDGLQDGRFTLWHENGQKDLELTLKDGRQHGLLIEWHENGKKKTERNYKNGKEEGLVTEWDENGIVISEKNFANGNEQ
;
A
#
# COMPACT_ATOMS: atom_id res chain seq x y z
N MET A 1 -43.33 -32.61 -74.24
CA MET A 1 -42.25 -31.88 -74.87
C MET A 1 -41.07 -31.92 -73.91
N GLY A 2 -40.16 -32.79 -74.10
CA GLY A 2 -38.98 -32.75 -74.91
C GLY A 2 -37.87 -32.13 -74.01
N GLY A 3 -36.75 -32.68 -73.81
CA GLY A 3 -36.01 -33.75 -74.37
C GLY A 3 -34.81 -34.06 -73.48
N ALA A 4 -34.39 -35.28 -73.55
CA ALA A 4 -33.17 -35.86 -73.04
C ALA A 4 -31.97 -35.42 -73.88
N ILE A 5 -30.77 -35.38 -73.29
CA ILE A 5 -29.51 -35.70 -74.01
C ILE A 5 -28.53 -36.38 -73.05
N PHE A 6 -28.09 -37.51 -73.50
CA PHE A 6 -27.01 -38.40 -73.17
C PHE A 6 -25.60 -37.78 -73.23
N LEU A 7 -24.64 -38.35 -72.48
CA LEU A 7 -23.36 -38.90 -72.96
C LEU A 7 -22.49 -39.33 -71.79
N LEU A 8 -22.25 -40.65 -71.68
CA LEU A 8 -21.03 -41.38 -71.93
C LEU A 8 -19.81 -40.81 -71.17
N GLY A 9 -19.22 -41.44 -70.20
CA GLY A 9 -18.69 -42.79 -70.17
C GLY A 9 -17.17 -42.72 -70.32
N TYR A 10 -16.40 -43.05 -69.31
CA TYR A 10 -15.13 -43.78 -69.49
C TYR A 10 -14.75 -44.51 -68.21
N ASN A 11 -14.78 -45.82 -68.29
CA ASN A 11 -14.15 -46.75 -67.35
C ASN A 11 -12.59 -46.70 -67.55
N CYS A 12 -11.85 -46.49 -66.50
CA CYS A 12 -10.46 -46.90 -66.46
C CYS A 12 -10.19 -47.67 -65.19
N GLY A 13 -10.08 -48.95 -65.33
CA GLY A 13 -9.77 -49.87 -64.23
C GLY A 13 -8.35 -49.73 -63.77
N MET A 14 -8.16 -49.55 -62.49
CA MET A 14 -6.88 -49.75 -61.85
C MET A 14 -7.06 -50.73 -60.68
N LYS A 15 -6.40 -51.88 -60.84
CA LYS A 15 -6.35 -52.97 -59.87
C LYS A 15 -5.66 -52.47 -58.57
N THR A 16 -6.40 -52.30 -57.50
CA THR A 16 -5.81 -52.09 -56.18
C THR A 16 -5.32 -53.43 -55.61
N LYS A 17 -4.01 -53.56 -55.47
CA LYS A 17 -3.38 -54.60 -54.68
C LYS A 17 -3.72 -54.37 -53.20
N LEU A 18 -4.39 -55.31 -52.59
CA LEU A 18 -4.62 -55.33 -51.14
C LEU A 18 -3.24 -55.58 -50.46
N LEU A 19 -2.69 -54.56 -49.85
CA LEU A 19 -1.50 -54.70 -48.99
C LEU A 19 -2.01 -54.86 -47.56
N THR A 20 -1.99 -56.12 -47.11
CA THR A 20 -2.27 -56.49 -45.69
C THR A 20 -1.14 -55.97 -44.85
N PHE A 21 -1.34 -54.84 -44.18
CA PHE A 21 -0.49 -54.40 -43.10
C PHE A 21 -0.86 -55.15 -41.83
N LEU A 22 0.00 -56.04 -41.35
CA LEU A 22 -0.02 -56.57 -40.04
C LEU A 22 0.31 -55.45 -39.06
N LEU A 23 -0.73 -54.89 -38.43
CA LEU A 23 -0.62 -54.01 -37.29
C LEU A 23 -0.18 -54.81 -36.07
N ALA A 24 1.11 -54.69 -35.70
CA ALA A 24 1.56 -55.06 -34.37
C ALA A 24 0.86 -54.16 -33.35
N PRO A 25 0.36 -54.73 -32.22
CA PRO A 25 -0.21 -53.88 -31.18
C PRO A 25 0.92 -53.10 -30.51
N SER A 26 1.09 -51.85 -30.91
CA SER A 26 1.86 -50.89 -30.15
C SER A 26 1.08 -50.65 -28.85
N PHE A 27 1.56 -51.21 -27.76
CA PHE A 27 1.14 -50.82 -26.44
C PHE A 27 1.51 -49.35 -26.24
N LEU A 28 0.56 -48.47 -26.52
CA LEU A 28 0.62 -47.08 -26.14
C LEU A 28 0.48 -47.04 -24.61
N PHE A 29 1.60 -47.02 -23.90
CA PHE A 29 1.60 -46.62 -22.51
C PHE A 29 1.14 -45.16 -22.47
N LEU A 30 -0.17 -44.94 -22.31
CA LEU A 30 -0.73 -43.68 -21.87
C LEU A 30 -0.22 -43.50 -20.44
N PHE A 31 0.93 -42.84 -20.29
CA PHE A 31 1.25 -42.13 -19.07
C PHE A 31 0.16 -41.08 -18.88
N SER A 32 -0.90 -41.40 -18.18
CA SER A 32 -1.79 -40.45 -17.58
C SER A 32 -1.05 -39.75 -16.45
N GLY A 33 -0.01 -38.97 -16.81
CA GLY A 33 0.49 -37.95 -15.93
C GLY A 33 -0.68 -36.99 -15.77
N SER A 34 -1.35 -37.02 -14.62
CA SER A 34 -2.27 -36.01 -14.19
C SER A 34 -1.42 -34.74 -14.09
N VAL A 35 -1.36 -33.97 -15.18
CA VAL A 35 -0.95 -32.57 -15.11
C VAL A 35 -2.03 -31.93 -14.24
N PHE A 36 -1.81 -31.85 -12.95
CA PHE A 36 -2.60 -31.01 -12.06
C PHE A 36 -2.40 -29.57 -12.53
N GLY A 37 -3.13 -29.20 -13.58
CA GLY A 37 -3.21 -27.82 -14.03
C GLY A 37 -3.71 -26.98 -12.86
N GLN A 38 -2.95 -25.95 -12.50
CA GLN A 38 -3.36 -25.02 -11.47
C GLN A 38 -4.74 -24.44 -11.83
N LYS A 39 -5.74 -24.68 -10.99
CA LYS A 39 -7.11 -24.21 -11.21
C LYS A 39 -7.20 -22.73 -10.86
N THR A 40 -7.33 -21.88 -11.85
CA THR A 40 -7.61 -20.46 -11.66
C THR A 40 -9.11 -20.19 -11.84
N GLU A 41 -9.66 -19.30 -11.04
CA GLU A 41 -11.06 -18.91 -11.06
C GLU A 41 -11.18 -17.40 -10.78
N VAL A 42 -12.12 -16.72 -11.45
CA VAL A 42 -12.47 -15.33 -11.16
C VAL A 42 -13.94 -15.26 -10.75
N LYS A 43 -14.20 -14.78 -9.53
CA LYS A 43 -15.56 -14.56 -9.02
C LYS A 43 -15.93 -13.10 -9.11
N LYS A 44 -17.10 -12.82 -9.66
CA LYS A 44 -17.66 -11.47 -9.83
C LYS A 44 -19.00 -11.36 -9.11
N GLU A 45 -19.17 -10.25 -8.42
CA GLU A 45 -20.44 -9.83 -7.84
C GLU A 45 -20.88 -8.53 -8.51
N TYR A 46 -22.20 -8.31 -8.59
CA TYR A 46 -22.75 -7.14 -9.24
C TYR A 46 -23.69 -6.40 -8.29
N TRP A 47 -23.70 -5.08 -8.39
CA TRP A 47 -24.80 -4.27 -7.92
C TRP A 47 -26.01 -4.53 -8.83
N GLY A 48 -27.19 -4.06 -8.48
CA GLY A 48 -28.31 -4.04 -9.42
C GLY A 48 -27.90 -3.39 -10.76
N GLU A 49 -28.66 -3.69 -11.84
CA GLU A 49 -28.43 -3.17 -13.22
C GLU A 49 -27.09 -3.60 -13.86
N GLY A 50 -26.51 -4.72 -13.43
CA GLY A 50 -25.31 -5.30 -14.06
C GLY A 50 -24.00 -4.56 -13.80
N LYS A 51 -23.99 -3.55 -12.91
CA LYS A 51 -22.79 -2.83 -12.52
C LYS A 51 -21.90 -3.70 -11.63
N LEU A 52 -20.63 -3.84 -11.99
CA LEU A 52 -19.66 -4.64 -11.24
C LEU A 52 -19.47 -4.07 -9.83
N LYS A 53 -19.63 -4.94 -8.82
CA LYS A 53 -19.43 -4.63 -7.40
C LYS A 53 -18.09 -5.13 -6.90
N SER A 54 -17.75 -6.38 -7.21
CA SER A 54 -16.46 -6.96 -6.82
C SER A 54 -15.96 -7.98 -7.83
N GLU A 55 -14.63 -8.14 -7.86
CA GLU A 55 -13.94 -9.17 -8.62
C GLU A 55 -12.82 -9.74 -7.77
N LYS A 56 -12.79 -11.06 -7.61
CA LYS A 56 -11.77 -11.80 -6.85
C LYS A 56 -11.14 -12.87 -7.72
N HIS A 57 -9.82 -12.91 -7.72
CA HIS A 57 -9.03 -13.93 -8.41
C HIS A 57 -8.63 -15.03 -7.43
N TYR A 58 -8.80 -16.28 -7.86
CA TYR A 58 -8.47 -17.47 -7.07
C TYR A 58 -7.51 -18.36 -7.84
N LYS A 59 -6.68 -19.08 -7.08
CA LYS A 59 -5.81 -20.15 -7.56
C LYS A 59 -5.87 -21.28 -6.54
N ASP A 60 -6.22 -22.49 -7.01
CA ASP A 60 -6.36 -23.69 -6.18
C ASP A 60 -7.24 -23.45 -4.93
N GLY A 61 -8.36 -22.70 -5.08
CA GLY A 61 -9.31 -22.40 -4.03
C GLY A 61 -8.94 -21.25 -3.08
N LYS A 62 -7.72 -20.70 -3.19
CA LYS A 62 -7.22 -19.59 -2.39
C LYS A 62 -7.29 -18.28 -3.18
N ILE A 63 -7.49 -17.16 -2.50
CA ILE A 63 -7.38 -15.84 -3.15
C ILE A 63 -5.93 -15.65 -3.56
N ASP A 64 -5.72 -15.48 -4.89
CA ASP A 64 -4.40 -15.30 -5.49
C ASP A 64 -4.53 -14.38 -6.71
N GLY A 65 -3.91 -13.21 -6.66
CA GLY A 65 -4.11 -12.11 -7.60
C GLY A 65 -4.89 -10.95 -6.99
N PHE A 66 -5.51 -10.14 -7.85
CA PHE A 66 -6.22 -8.96 -7.39
C PHE A 66 -7.62 -9.26 -6.86
N PHE A 67 -7.96 -8.63 -5.73
CA PHE A 67 -9.31 -8.40 -5.28
C PHE A 67 -9.64 -6.91 -5.48
N THR A 68 -10.66 -6.65 -6.28
CA THR A 68 -11.11 -5.29 -6.60
C THR A 68 -12.57 -5.10 -6.23
N ILE A 69 -12.91 -3.97 -5.64
CA ILE A 69 -14.27 -3.53 -5.32
C ILE A 69 -14.51 -2.19 -6.01
N TRP A 70 -15.75 -1.98 -6.47
CA TRP A 70 -16.19 -0.72 -7.09
C TRP A 70 -17.34 -0.10 -6.30
N HIS A 71 -17.38 1.21 -6.29
CA HIS A 71 -18.53 1.99 -5.84
C HIS A 71 -19.74 1.78 -6.79
N LYS A 72 -20.95 2.10 -6.34
CA LYS A 72 -22.16 2.05 -7.17
C LYS A 72 -22.08 2.94 -8.41
N ASN A 73 -21.26 4.01 -8.37
CA ASN A 73 -21.02 4.89 -9.51
C ASN A 73 -20.02 4.34 -10.54
N GLY A 74 -19.54 3.09 -10.35
CA GLY A 74 -18.59 2.42 -11.25
C GLY A 74 -17.11 2.78 -11.05
N LYS A 75 -16.79 3.76 -10.22
CA LYS A 75 -15.41 4.07 -9.88
C LYS A 75 -14.84 3.03 -8.92
N LYS A 76 -13.52 2.77 -8.97
CA LYS A 76 -12.86 1.86 -8.03
C LYS A 76 -13.04 2.38 -6.61
N HIS A 77 -13.31 1.46 -5.67
CA HIS A 77 -13.35 1.71 -4.24
C HIS A 77 -12.11 1.14 -3.55
N TYR A 78 -11.71 -0.07 -3.93
CA TYR A 78 -10.62 -0.79 -3.30
C TYR A 78 -9.97 -1.75 -4.30
N LYS A 79 -8.65 -1.90 -4.24
CA LYS A 79 -7.91 -2.91 -4.98
C LYS A 79 -6.72 -3.36 -4.15
N THR A 80 -6.56 -4.67 -3.97
CA THR A 80 -5.41 -5.23 -3.26
C THR A 80 -4.96 -6.53 -3.90
N HIS A 81 -3.67 -6.80 -3.82
CA HIS A 81 -3.09 -8.03 -4.32
C HIS A 81 -2.94 -9.05 -3.20
N PHE A 82 -3.32 -10.29 -3.49
CA PHE A 82 -3.20 -11.44 -2.60
C PHE A 82 -2.30 -12.52 -3.22
N LYS A 83 -1.65 -13.27 -2.36
CA LYS A 83 -0.96 -14.51 -2.68
C LYS A 83 -1.31 -15.54 -1.64
N ALA A 84 -1.99 -16.63 -2.08
CA ALA A 84 -2.45 -17.71 -1.21
C ALA A 84 -3.15 -17.20 0.08
N ASP A 85 -4.23 -16.38 -0.09
CA ASP A 85 -5.06 -15.75 0.95
C ASP A 85 -4.37 -14.67 1.80
N LYS A 86 -3.08 -14.41 1.62
CA LYS A 86 -2.35 -13.35 2.32
C LYS A 86 -2.20 -12.14 1.42
N LYS A 87 -2.38 -10.95 1.97
CA LYS A 87 -2.04 -9.71 1.24
C LYS A 87 -0.54 -9.73 0.91
N ASP A 88 -0.21 -9.56 -0.38
CA ASP A 88 1.17 -9.57 -0.85
C ASP A 88 1.27 -8.68 -2.11
N GLY A 89 1.95 -7.55 -2.01
CA GLY A 89 1.99 -6.52 -3.05
C GLY A 89 1.10 -5.31 -2.77
N PRO A 90 0.70 -4.55 -3.81
CA PRO A 90 0.05 -3.27 -3.67
C PRO A 90 -1.40 -3.38 -3.19
N SER A 91 -1.80 -2.40 -2.39
CA SER A 91 -3.17 -2.16 -1.92
C SER A 91 -3.49 -0.68 -2.03
N ALA A 92 -4.63 -0.35 -2.61
CA ALA A 92 -5.09 1.02 -2.76
C ALA A 92 -6.62 1.12 -2.57
N ALA A 93 -7.06 2.27 -2.07
CA ALA A 93 -8.47 2.63 -2.02
C ALA A 93 -8.69 4.03 -2.61
N TRP A 94 -9.91 4.28 -3.03
CA TRP A 94 -10.34 5.53 -3.65
C TRP A 94 -11.63 6.02 -3.01
N TYR A 95 -11.76 7.32 -2.95
CA TYR A 95 -13.01 7.99 -2.61
C TYR A 95 -14.06 7.83 -3.72
N PRO A 96 -15.36 8.07 -3.45
CA PRO A 96 -16.41 8.01 -4.48
C PRO A 96 -16.20 9.00 -5.65
N ASN A 97 -15.47 10.11 -5.42
CA ASN A 97 -15.10 11.05 -6.48
C ASN A 97 -14.01 10.50 -7.42
N GLY A 98 -13.36 9.37 -7.03
CA GLY A 98 -12.30 8.70 -7.80
C GLY A 98 -10.88 9.10 -7.42
N GLU A 99 -10.71 10.08 -6.51
CA GLU A 99 -9.41 10.44 -5.96
C GLU A 99 -8.87 9.32 -5.07
N LYS A 100 -7.55 9.15 -5.01
CA LYS A 100 -6.92 8.19 -4.10
C LYS A 100 -7.21 8.57 -2.66
N ARG A 101 -7.59 7.56 -1.85
CA ARG A 101 -7.73 7.65 -0.41
C ARG A 101 -6.49 7.13 0.30
N TYR A 102 -5.97 5.96 -0.13
CA TYR A 102 -4.70 5.46 0.36
C TYR A 102 -4.01 4.55 -0.67
N GLU A 103 -2.71 4.40 -0.49
CA GLU A 103 -1.85 3.44 -1.18
C GLU A 103 -0.83 2.87 -0.21
N LYS A 104 -0.67 1.55 -0.19
CA LYS A 104 0.29 0.84 0.64
C LYS A 104 0.72 -0.48 0.02
N ASN A 105 1.79 -1.06 0.54
CA ASN A 105 2.27 -2.36 0.12
C ASN A 105 2.29 -3.34 1.28
N TYR A 106 2.10 -4.62 0.92
CA TYR A 106 2.19 -5.75 1.84
C TYR A 106 3.24 -6.75 1.36
N LYS A 107 3.88 -7.40 2.31
CA LYS A 107 4.75 -8.55 2.08
C LYS A 107 4.38 -9.64 3.08
N HIS A 108 3.93 -10.81 2.56
CA HIS A 108 3.50 -11.94 3.39
C HIS A 108 2.45 -11.58 4.46
N GLY A 109 1.49 -10.70 4.13
CA GLY A 109 0.41 -10.26 5.01
C GLY A 109 0.76 -9.09 5.94
N ARG A 110 2.02 -8.65 5.99
CA ARG A 110 2.48 -7.53 6.82
C ARG A 110 2.73 -6.28 5.98
N GLU A 111 2.45 -5.12 6.52
CA GLU A 111 2.77 -3.84 5.87
C GLU A 111 4.27 -3.72 5.64
N HIS A 112 4.67 -3.28 4.44
CA HIS A 112 6.06 -3.19 4.04
C HIS A 112 6.26 -2.10 2.99
N GLY A 113 7.24 -1.22 3.20
CA GLY A 113 7.49 -0.07 2.34
C GLY A 113 6.61 1.12 2.66
N ARG A 114 6.39 1.97 1.67
CA ARG A 114 5.67 3.23 1.84
C ARG A 114 4.16 3.00 1.95
N PHE A 115 3.54 3.76 2.86
CA PHE A 115 2.11 3.91 3.01
C PHE A 115 1.77 5.41 2.94
N THR A 116 0.84 5.78 2.09
CA THR A 116 0.37 7.16 1.91
C THR A 116 -1.15 7.21 2.00
N ILE A 117 -1.67 8.17 2.74
CA ILE A 117 -3.10 8.53 2.78
C ILE A 117 -3.25 9.95 2.22
N TRP A 118 -4.37 10.19 1.57
CA TRP A 118 -4.74 11.49 1.01
C TRP A 118 -6.10 11.93 1.53
N TYR A 119 -6.22 13.22 1.75
CA TYR A 119 -7.50 13.90 1.93
C TYR A 119 -8.37 13.80 0.68
N GLN A 120 -9.65 14.07 0.82
CA GLN A 120 -10.58 14.04 -0.31
C GLN A 120 -10.31 15.16 -1.34
N ASN A 121 -9.61 16.24 -0.96
CA ASN A 121 -9.13 17.29 -1.85
C ASN A 121 -7.90 16.87 -2.68
N GLY A 122 -7.38 15.65 -2.49
CA GLY A 122 -6.23 15.09 -3.21
C GLY A 122 -4.86 15.43 -2.60
N GLN A 123 -4.81 16.24 -1.55
CA GLN A 123 -3.57 16.52 -0.82
C GLN A 123 -3.21 15.36 0.11
N LYS A 124 -1.91 15.15 0.37
CA LYS A 124 -1.48 14.14 1.34
C LYS A 124 -1.98 14.51 2.73
N GLU A 125 -2.50 13.50 3.45
CA GLU A 125 -2.84 13.54 4.86
C GLU A 125 -1.68 13.02 5.71
N TRP A 126 -1.13 11.84 5.35
CA TRP A 126 0.11 11.35 5.93
C TRP A 126 0.85 10.34 5.04
N GLU A 127 2.14 10.20 5.28
CA GLU A 127 3.02 9.24 4.64
C GLU A 127 3.94 8.61 5.66
N ALA A 128 4.12 7.31 5.57
CA ALA A 128 4.88 6.52 6.51
C ALA A 128 5.66 5.40 5.81
N HIS A 129 6.68 4.89 6.49
CA HIS A 129 7.41 3.71 6.06
C HIS A 129 7.27 2.58 7.07
N TYR A 130 7.08 1.37 6.55
CA TYR A 130 6.93 0.14 7.33
C TYR A 130 7.92 -0.92 6.88
N LYS A 131 8.42 -1.68 7.84
CA LYS A 131 9.27 -2.85 7.63
C LYS A 131 8.71 -4.01 8.43
N ASN A 132 8.24 -5.06 7.71
CA ASN A 132 7.65 -6.25 8.32
C ASN A 132 6.51 -5.99 9.32
N GLY A 133 5.72 -4.92 9.10
CA GLY A 133 4.58 -4.53 9.94
C GLY A 133 4.92 -3.55 11.06
N ALA A 134 6.21 -3.27 11.31
CA ALA A 134 6.63 -2.24 12.25
C ALA A 134 6.90 -0.91 11.51
N GLN A 135 6.69 0.20 12.18
CA GLN A 135 7.08 1.53 11.71
C GLN A 135 8.62 1.59 11.63
N ASP A 136 9.15 2.02 10.47
CA ASP A 136 10.58 2.08 10.25
C ASP A 136 10.91 3.19 9.25
N GLY A 137 11.53 4.25 9.70
CA GLY A 137 11.84 5.44 8.92
C GLY A 137 10.94 6.63 9.22
N ARG A 138 10.81 7.51 8.25
CA ARG A 138 10.12 8.78 8.40
C ARG A 138 8.61 8.63 8.32
N PHE A 139 7.90 9.34 9.22
CA PHE A 139 6.46 9.58 9.24
C PHE A 139 6.23 11.07 9.08
N THR A 140 5.34 11.47 8.18
CA THR A 140 4.98 12.86 7.95
C THR A 140 3.48 12.99 7.86
N PHE A 141 2.93 13.94 8.59
CA PHE A 141 1.52 14.34 8.53
C PHE A 141 1.41 15.74 7.94
N TRP A 142 0.33 16.01 7.25
CA TRP A 142 0.01 17.31 6.66
C TRP A 142 -1.38 17.77 7.08
N TYR A 143 -1.56 19.07 7.16
CA TYR A 143 -2.88 19.70 7.24
C TYR A 143 -3.60 19.62 5.89
N GLU A 144 -4.92 19.84 5.89
CA GLU A 144 -5.71 19.89 4.64
C GLU A 144 -5.28 21.00 3.68
N ASN A 145 -4.65 22.07 4.19
CA ASN A 145 -4.09 23.14 3.37
C ASN A 145 -2.76 22.77 2.68
N GLY A 146 -2.21 21.57 2.97
CA GLY A 146 -0.97 21.04 2.41
C GLY A 146 0.29 21.39 3.19
N ASN A 147 0.23 22.22 4.22
CA ASN A 147 1.35 22.48 5.11
C ASN A 147 1.67 21.23 5.96
N LYS A 148 2.95 21.01 6.27
CA LYS A 148 3.34 19.94 7.21
C LYS A 148 2.70 20.21 8.57
N LYS A 149 2.25 19.12 9.23
CA LYS A 149 1.75 19.10 10.61
C LYS A 149 2.76 18.48 11.56
N THR A 150 3.21 17.24 11.28
CA THR A 150 4.28 16.59 12.05
C THR A 150 5.24 15.86 11.12
N GLU A 151 6.48 15.75 11.57
CA GLU A 151 7.48 14.86 10.99
C GLU A 151 8.17 14.11 12.13
N GLU A 152 8.19 12.79 12.03
CA GLU A 152 8.65 11.88 13.07
C GLU A 152 9.55 10.81 12.45
N TYR A 153 10.42 10.21 13.25
CA TYR A 153 11.27 9.11 12.83
C TYR A 153 11.13 7.93 13.75
N TYR A 154 11.09 6.73 13.14
CA TYR A 154 10.92 5.46 13.83
C TYR A 154 12.00 4.47 13.43
N VAL A 155 12.45 3.68 14.39
CA VAL A 155 13.32 2.52 14.21
C VAL A 155 12.68 1.33 14.89
N ASP A 156 12.37 0.27 14.12
CA ASP A 156 11.74 -0.96 14.62
C ASP A 156 10.51 -0.72 15.52
N GLY A 157 9.69 0.32 15.20
CA GLY A 157 8.45 0.65 15.89
C GLY A 157 8.59 1.61 17.08
N LEU A 158 9.80 2.02 17.45
CA LEU A 158 10.05 3.04 18.48
C LEU A 158 10.40 4.37 17.83
N GLN A 159 9.88 5.47 18.39
CA GLN A 159 10.31 6.81 17.97
C GLN A 159 11.79 7.01 18.32
N ASP A 160 12.60 7.26 17.28
CA ASP A 160 14.02 7.50 17.42
C ASP A 160 14.48 8.52 16.39
N GLY A 161 14.99 9.65 16.82
CA GLY A 161 15.40 10.77 15.99
C GLY A 161 14.58 12.02 16.25
N ARG A 162 14.53 12.90 15.23
CA ARG A 162 13.88 14.20 15.35
C ARG A 162 12.36 14.05 15.27
N PHE A 163 11.65 14.80 16.12
CA PHE A 163 10.23 15.09 16.03
C PHE A 163 10.07 16.59 15.77
N THR A 164 9.25 16.94 14.79
CA THR A 164 8.93 18.35 14.52
C THR A 164 7.41 18.49 14.34
N LEU A 165 6.84 19.49 15.00
CA LEU A 165 5.45 19.93 14.86
C LEU A 165 5.44 21.31 14.23
N TRP A 166 4.47 21.58 13.38
CA TRP A 166 4.24 22.89 12.76
C TRP A 166 2.82 23.36 13.04
N HIS A 167 2.67 24.66 13.18
CA HIS A 167 1.38 25.35 13.13
C HIS A 167 0.75 25.22 11.74
N GLU A 168 -0.54 25.42 11.63
CA GLU A 168 -1.26 25.35 10.35
C GLU A 168 -0.79 26.44 9.35
N ASN A 169 -0.25 27.56 9.85
CA ASN A 169 0.39 28.61 9.04
C ASN A 169 1.74 28.18 8.43
N GLY A 170 2.26 26.99 8.79
CA GLY A 170 3.51 26.42 8.29
C GLY A 170 4.76 26.80 9.09
N GLN A 171 4.63 27.62 10.14
CA GLN A 171 5.74 27.91 11.05
C GLN A 171 5.94 26.75 12.04
N LYS A 172 7.18 26.55 12.50
CA LYS A 172 7.46 25.54 13.54
C LYS A 172 6.73 25.91 14.83
N ASP A 173 6.20 24.89 15.51
CA ASP A 173 5.61 24.94 16.84
C ASP A 173 6.54 24.27 17.86
N LEU A 174 7.02 23.04 17.56
CA LEU A 174 7.88 22.25 18.43
C LEU A 174 8.92 21.49 17.61
N GLU A 175 10.14 21.43 18.11
CA GLU A 175 11.17 20.50 17.65
C GLU A 175 11.85 19.85 18.85
N LEU A 176 11.98 18.52 18.83
CA LEU A 176 12.69 17.77 19.85
C LEU A 176 13.39 16.55 19.24
N THR A 177 14.29 15.96 19.99
CA THR A 177 14.95 14.70 19.64
C THR A 177 14.55 13.62 20.64
N LEU A 178 14.26 12.44 20.11
CA LEU A 178 13.98 11.24 20.87
C LEU A 178 15.08 10.21 20.63
N LYS A 179 15.37 9.44 21.64
CA LYS A 179 16.22 8.25 21.56
C LYS A 179 15.52 7.12 22.30
N ASP A 180 15.28 6.00 21.61
CA ASP A 180 14.55 4.86 22.17
C ASP A 180 13.20 5.27 22.83
N GLY A 181 12.45 6.20 22.18
CA GLY A 181 11.17 6.72 22.67
C GLY A 181 11.26 7.72 23.83
N ARG A 182 12.46 8.14 24.23
CA ARG A 182 12.66 9.11 25.33
C ARG A 182 13.30 10.39 24.82
N GLN A 183 12.85 11.53 25.35
CA GLN A 183 13.46 12.83 25.04
C GLN A 183 14.97 12.80 25.37
N HIS A 184 15.78 13.22 24.40
CA HIS A 184 17.23 13.25 24.52
C HIS A 184 17.79 14.36 23.64
N GLY A 185 18.49 15.33 24.23
CA GLY A 185 18.99 16.52 23.55
C GLY A 185 18.01 17.68 23.59
N LEU A 186 18.12 18.56 22.63
CA LEU A 186 17.43 19.85 22.60
C LEU A 186 15.95 19.72 22.28
N LEU A 187 15.12 20.46 23.03
CA LEU A 187 13.73 20.75 22.74
C LEU A 187 13.58 22.26 22.57
N ILE A 188 12.94 22.68 21.48
CA ILE A 188 12.59 24.07 21.21
C ILE A 188 11.10 24.17 20.89
N GLU A 189 10.41 25.09 21.54
CA GLU A 189 9.06 25.54 21.20
C GLU A 189 9.10 26.94 20.61
N TRP A 190 8.17 27.23 19.71
CA TRP A 190 8.00 28.53 19.10
C TRP A 190 6.58 29.05 19.29
N HIS A 191 6.44 30.35 19.39
CA HIS A 191 5.16 31.04 19.28
C HIS A 191 4.65 31.00 17.84
N GLU A 192 3.36 31.22 17.61
CA GLU A 192 2.76 31.28 16.27
C GLU A 192 3.38 32.34 15.35
N ASN A 193 4.02 33.35 15.94
CA ASN A 193 4.75 34.39 15.19
C ASN A 193 6.17 33.95 14.77
N GLY A 194 6.58 32.69 15.09
CA GLY A 194 7.86 32.09 14.74
C GLY A 194 9.02 32.46 15.64
N LYS A 195 8.81 33.27 16.70
CA LYS A 195 9.85 33.52 17.71
C LYS A 195 9.93 32.37 18.70
N LYS A 196 11.13 32.12 19.24
CA LYS A 196 11.29 31.08 20.29
C LYS A 196 10.41 31.41 21.48
N LYS A 197 9.77 30.37 22.05
CA LYS A 197 8.97 30.38 23.26
C LYS A 197 9.72 29.70 24.40
N THR A 198 10.34 28.54 24.15
CA THR A 198 11.06 27.77 25.14
C THR A 198 12.25 27.07 24.49
N GLU A 199 13.36 26.98 25.22
CA GLU A 199 14.49 26.11 24.88
C GLU A 199 14.88 25.31 26.12
N ARG A 200 14.95 23.97 25.98
CA ARG A 200 15.25 23.03 27.04
C ARG A 200 16.19 21.94 26.51
N ASN A 201 16.97 21.37 27.39
CA ASN A 201 17.76 20.20 27.05
C ASN A 201 17.35 19.00 27.90
N TYR A 202 17.33 17.80 27.31
CA TYR A 202 16.93 16.56 27.98
C TYR A 202 18.03 15.51 27.89
N LYS A 203 18.18 14.75 28.96
CA LYS A 203 19.01 13.55 29.02
C LYS A 203 18.20 12.39 29.57
N ASN A 204 17.93 11.37 28.70
CA ASN A 204 17.15 10.20 29.05
C ASN A 204 15.76 10.53 29.64
N GLY A 205 15.07 11.54 29.09
CA GLY A 205 13.74 11.96 29.49
C GLY A 205 13.68 12.91 30.68
N LYS A 206 14.84 13.37 31.20
CA LYS A 206 14.92 14.32 32.31
C LYS A 206 15.54 15.62 31.84
N GLU A 207 15.05 16.76 32.31
CA GLU A 207 15.63 18.08 32.04
C GLU A 207 17.04 18.16 32.58
N GLU A 208 17.93 18.76 31.77
CA GLU A 208 19.38 18.89 32.10
C GLU A 208 19.92 20.20 31.54
N GLY A 209 20.49 21.03 32.39
CA GLY A 209 21.08 22.35 32.04
C GLY A 209 20.07 23.47 32.04
N LEU A 210 20.37 24.53 31.30
CA LEU A 210 19.58 25.75 31.29
C LEU A 210 18.27 25.56 30.51
N VAL A 211 17.16 26.02 31.09
CA VAL A 211 15.87 26.23 30.48
C VAL A 211 15.62 27.71 30.35
N THR A 212 15.37 28.17 29.14
CA THR A 212 15.07 29.59 28.87
C THR A 212 13.69 29.71 28.26
N GLU A 213 12.93 30.68 28.71
CA GLU A 213 11.58 31.02 28.20
C GLU A 213 11.55 32.47 27.73
N TRP A 214 10.86 32.70 26.62
CA TRP A 214 10.69 34.03 25.98
C TRP A 214 9.22 34.35 25.79
N ASP A 215 8.88 35.63 25.88
CA ASP A 215 7.57 36.13 25.47
C ASP A 215 7.43 36.21 23.94
N GLU A 216 6.25 36.55 23.44
CA GLU A 216 5.96 36.73 22.00
C GLU A 216 6.81 37.84 21.33
N ASN A 217 7.41 38.74 22.10
CA ASN A 217 8.33 39.79 21.61
C ASN A 217 9.78 39.27 21.52
N GLY A 218 10.06 38.07 22.07
CA GLY A 218 11.38 37.45 22.16
C GLY A 218 12.22 38.01 23.32
N ILE A 219 11.56 38.55 24.34
CA ILE A 219 12.19 38.98 25.59
C ILE A 219 12.25 37.80 26.53
N VAL A 220 13.41 37.52 27.15
CA VAL A 220 13.56 36.47 28.17
C VAL A 220 12.70 36.79 29.37
N ILE A 221 11.84 35.86 29.76
CA ILE A 221 10.93 35.98 30.92
C ILE A 221 11.29 35.01 32.04
N SER A 222 12.06 33.95 31.73
CA SER A 222 12.48 32.96 32.73
C SER A 222 13.78 32.30 32.31
N GLU A 223 14.68 32.09 33.28
CA GLU A 223 15.85 31.22 33.16
C GLU A 223 15.99 30.38 34.43
N LYS A 224 16.08 29.07 34.24
CA LYS A 224 16.21 28.09 35.34
C LYS A 224 17.21 27.04 34.95
N ASN A 225 17.93 26.52 35.91
CA ASN A 225 18.91 25.45 35.67
C ASN A 225 18.42 24.13 36.26
N PHE A 226 18.60 23.03 35.56
CA PHE A 226 18.13 21.71 35.96
C PHE A 226 19.28 20.70 35.95
N ALA A 227 19.24 19.76 36.91
CA ALA A 227 20.11 18.60 36.94
C ALA A 227 19.28 17.36 37.28
N ASN A 228 19.30 16.34 36.37
CA ASN A 228 18.49 15.12 36.50
C ASN A 228 16.99 15.37 36.70
N GLY A 229 16.42 16.45 36.14
CA GLY A 229 15.03 16.86 36.26
C GLY A 229 14.67 17.65 37.51
N ASN A 230 15.63 18.05 38.30
CA ASN A 230 15.38 18.90 39.47
C ASN A 230 15.96 20.30 39.24
N GLU A 231 15.16 21.35 39.55
CA GLU A 231 15.60 22.76 39.53
C GLU A 231 16.71 22.95 40.58
N GLN A 232 17.74 23.68 40.19
CA GLN A 232 18.93 23.94 41.01
C GLN A 232 18.88 25.30 41.67
#